data_0992d8dc90e99bcae389ebf64d4cb05c
#
_entry.id   0992d8dc90e99bcae389ebf64d4cb05c
#
_cell.length_a   1.000
_cell.length_b   1.000
_cell.length_c   1.000
_cell.angle_alpha   90.00
_cell.angle_beta   90.00
_cell.angle_gamma   90.00
#
_symmetry.space_group_name_H-M   'P 1'
#
loop_
_entity.id
_entity.type
_entity.pdbx_description
1 polymer ?
#
loop_
_entity_poly.entity_id
_entity_poly.type
_entity_poly.pdbx_seq_one_letter_code
_entity_poly.pdbx_strand_id
1 'polypeptide(L)'
;MRIHLKPLSKQVIVITGASSGIGLTTAEMAARAGARVILSSRNEADLLDAVVRIRDKGGNAFHIVADVADPGAVDSIAALAIEQFGGIDTWVNNAGVGMYGKLTETPLADKRRLFDVDFWGVVHGCRTAVRHMRGGGALINVGSVASDRAAPLLGIYSAAKHAVKGYTDALRMELDHDQIPISVSLVKPASINTPFIQHARSHMDSEPEFIPPVYPPEEAARAMLECAVRPTRDVLVGGAAKFLSGAGRMAPGAMDAYMEATAFTQQKRGQPNDHMDALDAPQRDGQRRGPTTRYTLKRSAYTRMSMSRAGRALPYVAAAVAAGLMFRYRDNYTEAGSPT
;
A
#
# COMPACT_ATOMS: atom_id res chain seq x y z
N MET A 1 14.63 -19.76 -1.91
CA MET A 1 13.87 -20.29 -3.11
C MET A 1 13.80 -19.23 -4.20
N ARG A 2 13.81 -19.59 -5.50
CA ARG A 2 13.65 -18.61 -6.61
C ARG A 2 12.17 -18.51 -6.99
N ILE A 3 11.55 -17.35 -6.71
CA ILE A 3 10.15 -17.10 -7.05
C ILE A 3 10.07 -16.61 -8.49
N HIS A 4 9.23 -17.24 -9.32
CA HIS A 4 8.96 -16.84 -10.70
C HIS A 4 7.55 -16.27 -10.80
N LEU A 5 7.44 -15.00 -11.19
CA LEU A 5 6.17 -14.33 -11.42
C LEU A 5 5.89 -14.22 -12.92
N LYS A 6 4.63 -14.43 -13.31
CA LYS A 6 4.19 -14.33 -14.70
C LYS A 6 4.20 -12.86 -15.18
N PRO A 7 4.31 -12.57 -16.48
CA PRO A 7 4.03 -11.24 -17.01
C PRO A 7 2.55 -10.88 -16.79
N LEU A 8 2.23 -9.58 -16.64
CA LEU A 8 0.87 -9.10 -16.34
C LEU A 8 -0.19 -9.68 -17.29
N SER A 9 0.12 -9.76 -18.59
CA SER A 9 -0.81 -10.29 -19.62
C SER A 9 -1.22 -11.76 -19.43
N LYS A 10 -0.56 -12.49 -18.54
CA LYS A 10 -0.88 -13.88 -18.20
C LYS A 10 -1.42 -14.05 -16.78
N GLN A 11 -1.63 -12.94 -16.05
CA GLN A 11 -2.06 -12.98 -14.66
C GLN A 11 -3.56 -12.84 -14.48
N VAL A 12 -4.05 -13.48 -13.42
CA VAL A 12 -5.31 -13.16 -12.74
C VAL A 12 -4.96 -12.35 -11.50
N ILE A 13 -5.47 -11.13 -11.40
CA ILE A 13 -5.15 -10.19 -10.33
C ILE A 13 -6.43 -9.86 -9.56
N VAL A 14 -6.45 -10.18 -8.28
CA VAL A 14 -7.50 -9.78 -7.33
C VAL A 14 -7.09 -8.47 -6.65
N ILE A 15 -8.01 -7.50 -6.57
CA ILE A 15 -7.75 -6.20 -5.94
C ILE A 15 -8.92 -5.84 -5.03
N THR A 16 -8.67 -5.72 -3.72
CA THR A 16 -9.65 -5.22 -2.77
C THR A 16 -9.64 -3.68 -2.70
N GLY A 17 -10.78 -3.06 -2.39
CA GLY A 17 -10.90 -1.59 -2.42
C GLY A 17 -10.73 -1.01 -3.82
N ALA A 18 -11.28 -1.70 -4.84
CA ALA A 18 -11.05 -1.37 -6.24
C ALA A 18 -12.13 -0.47 -6.88
N SER A 19 -13.10 0.05 -6.11
CA SER A 19 -14.12 0.97 -6.61
C SER A 19 -13.60 2.38 -6.88
N SER A 20 -12.51 2.79 -6.20
CA SER A 20 -11.95 4.14 -6.32
C SER A 20 -10.43 4.18 -6.09
N GLY A 21 -9.84 5.36 -6.20
CA GLY A 21 -8.47 5.68 -5.78
C GLY A 21 -7.40 4.80 -6.39
N ILE A 22 -6.51 4.31 -5.51
CA ILE A 22 -5.35 3.48 -5.89
C ILE A 22 -5.82 2.14 -6.45
N GLY A 23 -6.82 1.48 -5.82
CA GLY A 23 -7.33 0.18 -6.25
C GLY A 23 -7.90 0.21 -7.66
N LEU A 24 -8.79 1.18 -7.94
CA LEU A 24 -9.35 1.40 -9.27
C LEU A 24 -8.25 1.69 -10.32
N THR A 25 -7.32 2.58 -9.98
CA THR A 25 -6.21 2.92 -10.88
C THR A 25 -5.36 1.69 -11.20
N THR A 26 -5.11 0.83 -10.19
CA THR A 26 -4.36 -0.42 -10.36
C THR A 26 -5.11 -1.40 -11.25
N ALA A 27 -6.42 -1.57 -11.05
CA ALA A 27 -7.26 -2.45 -11.86
C ALA A 27 -7.27 -2.02 -13.33
N GLU A 28 -7.49 -0.74 -13.60
CA GLU A 28 -7.48 -0.19 -14.97
C GLU A 28 -6.10 -0.33 -15.65
N MET A 29 -5.01 -0.11 -14.90
CA MET A 29 -3.65 -0.26 -15.44
C MET A 29 -3.28 -1.73 -15.67
N ALA A 30 -3.69 -2.65 -14.77
CA ALA A 30 -3.48 -4.08 -14.91
C ALA A 30 -4.23 -4.62 -16.13
N ALA A 31 -5.52 -4.29 -16.27
CA ALA A 31 -6.33 -4.70 -17.40
C ALA A 31 -5.77 -4.17 -18.74
N ARG A 32 -5.31 -2.92 -18.78
CA ARG A 32 -4.64 -2.35 -19.96
C ARG A 32 -3.35 -3.09 -20.32
N ALA A 33 -2.66 -3.67 -19.35
CA ALA A 33 -1.49 -4.53 -19.55
C ALA A 33 -1.84 -5.97 -19.93
N GLY A 34 -3.14 -6.29 -20.12
CA GLY A 34 -3.66 -7.59 -20.54
C GLY A 34 -3.96 -8.55 -19.38
N ALA A 35 -3.90 -8.11 -18.13
CA ALA A 35 -4.29 -8.94 -16.98
C ALA A 35 -5.81 -9.11 -16.92
N ARG A 36 -6.25 -10.27 -16.41
CA ARG A 36 -7.64 -10.52 -16.00
C ARG A 36 -7.80 -10.06 -14.56
N VAL A 37 -8.80 -9.22 -14.27
CA VAL A 37 -8.90 -8.57 -12.97
C VAL A 37 -10.22 -8.88 -12.25
N ILE A 38 -10.14 -9.14 -10.96
CA ILE A 38 -11.28 -9.20 -10.04
C ILE A 38 -11.22 -7.96 -9.15
N LEU A 39 -12.27 -7.16 -9.24
CA LEU A 39 -12.44 -5.95 -8.44
C LEU A 39 -13.38 -6.24 -7.26
N SER A 40 -12.97 -5.87 -6.06
CA SER A 40 -13.83 -6.00 -4.88
C SER A 40 -13.87 -4.72 -4.07
N SER A 41 -15.06 -4.36 -3.61
CA SER A 41 -15.32 -3.31 -2.62
C SER A 41 -16.73 -3.47 -2.06
N ARG A 42 -17.16 -2.56 -1.16
CA ARG A 42 -18.52 -2.53 -0.65
C ARG A 42 -19.51 -1.78 -1.56
N ASN A 43 -19.01 -0.96 -2.49
CA ASN A 43 -19.83 -0.13 -3.39
C ASN A 43 -20.03 -0.84 -4.74
N GLU A 44 -21.22 -1.44 -4.92
CA GLU A 44 -21.56 -2.19 -6.14
C GLU A 44 -21.62 -1.30 -7.38
N ALA A 45 -22.25 -0.13 -7.28
CA ALA A 45 -22.44 0.77 -8.42
C ALA A 45 -21.11 1.22 -9.02
N ASP A 46 -20.16 1.62 -8.18
CA ASP A 46 -18.83 2.05 -8.63
C ASP A 46 -18.00 0.88 -9.18
N LEU A 47 -18.19 -0.34 -8.64
CA LEU A 47 -17.56 -1.56 -9.19
C LEU A 47 -18.10 -1.88 -10.59
N LEU A 48 -19.42 -1.81 -10.77
CA LEU A 48 -20.06 -2.01 -12.08
C LEU A 48 -19.54 -1.01 -13.11
N ASP A 49 -19.51 0.28 -12.76
CA ASP A 49 -18.97 1.33 -13.63
C ASP A 49 -17.50 1.08 -13.98
N ALA A 50 -16.69 0.60 -13.03
CA ALA A 50 -15.28 0.28 -13.26
C ALA A 50 -15.13 -0.91 -14.22
N VAL A 51 -15.93 -1.97 -14.05
CA VAL A 51 -15.92 -3.15 -14.93
C VAL A 51 -16.33 -2.78 -16.34
N VAL A 52 -17.39 -1.98 -16.51
CA VAL A 52 -17.83 -1.48 -17.82
C VAL A 52 -16.69 -0.70 -18.49
N ARG A 53 -16.11 0.29 -17.79
CA ARG A 53 -14.97 1.07 -18.34
C ARG A 53 -13.78 0.22 -18.76
N ILE A 54 -13.49 -0.87 -18.02
CA ILE A 54 -12.39 -1.79 -18.35
C ILE A 54 -12.73 -2.62 -19.59
N ARG A 55 -13.96 -3.17 -19.66
CA ARG A 55 -14.41 -4.01 -20.77
C ARG A 55 -14.55 -3.24 -22.08
N ASP A 56 -15.06 -2.01 -22.04
CA ASP A 56 -15.16 -1.12 -23.19
C ASP A 56 -13.79 -0.80 -23.83
N LYS A 57 -12.71 -0.92 -23.04
CA LYS A 57 -11.33 -0.78 -23.51
C LYS A 57 -10.67 -2.11 -23.88
N GLY A 58 -11.46 -3.18 -24.01
CA GLY A 58 -10.99 -4.53 -24.37
C GLY A 58 -10.34 -5.31 -23.22
N GLY A 59 -10.45 -4.85 -21.98
CA GLY A 59 -9.95 -5.57 -20.82
C GLY A 59 -10.92 -6.64 -20.33
N ASN A 60 -10.44 -7.57 -19.49
CA ASN A 60 -11.24 -8.62 -18.91
C ASN A 60 -11.34 -8.43 -17.38
N ALA A 61 -12.54 -8.13 -16.90
CA ALA A 61 -12.80 -7.77 -15.51
C ALA A 61 -14.13 -8.36 -15.00
N PHE A 62 -14.15 -8.80 -13.76
CA PHE A 62 -15.34 -9.10 -12.98
C PHE A 62 -15.29 -8.38 -11.64
N HIS A 63 -16.42 -8.27 -10.97
CA HIS A 63 -16.50 -7.66 -9.64
C HIS A 63 -17.29 -8.52 -8.68
N ILE A 64 -17.07 -8.27 -7.40
CA ILE A 64 -17.84 -8.82 -6.29
C ILE A 64 -17.95 -7.79 -5.16
N VAL A 65 -19.13 -7.67 -4.60
CA VAL A 65 -19.35 -6.85 -3.39
C VAL A 65 -18.87 -7.64 -2.18
N ALA A 66 -17.92 -7.08 -1.44
CA ALA A 66 -17.40 -7.70 -0.22
C ALA A 66 -16.90 -6.64 0.76
N ASP A 67 -17.19 -6.84 2.05
CA ASP A 67 -16.49 -6.16 3.14
C ASP A 67 -15.30 -7.02 3.56
N VAL A 68 -14.09 -6.48 3.50
CA VAL A 68 -12.87 -7.20 3.88
C VAL A 68 -12.81 -7.54 5.37
N ALA A 69 -13.61 -6.88 6.20
CA ALA A 69 -13.76 -7.21 7.61
C ALA A 69 -14.47 -8.57 7.83
N ASP A 70 -15.22 -9.07 6.83
CA ASP A 70 -15.85 -10.39 6.86
C ASP A 70 -14.98 -11.43 6.14
N PRO A 71 -14.41 -12.42 6.86
CA PRO A 71 -13.58 -13.47 6.25
C PRO A 71 -14.31 -14.31 5.22
N GLY A 72 -15.62 -14.53 5.37
CA GLY A 72 -16.44 -15.28 4.41
C GLY A 72 -16.61 -14.52 3.09
N ALA A 73 -16.82 -13.20 3.18
CA ALA A 73 -16.87 -12.34 1.99
C ALA A 73 -15.51 -12.33 1.26
N VAL A 74 -14.39 -12.34 1.98
CA VAL A 74 -13.06 -12.43 1.37
C VAL A 74 -12.81 -13.78 0.68
N ASP A 75 -13.24 -14.90 1.28
CA ASP A 75 -13.16 -16.22 0.64
C ASP A 75 -14.00 -16.27 -0.65
N SER A 76 -15.15 -15.58 -0.69
CA SER A 76 -15.99 -15.47 -1.90
C SER A 76 -15.31 -14.73 -3.06
N ILE A 77 -14.41 -13.77 -2.77
CA ILE A 77 -13.59 -13.08 -3.80
C ILE A 77 -12.69 -14.11 -4.51
N ALA A 78 -12.05 -14.99 -3.75
CA ALA A 78 -11.18 -16.02 -4.32
C ALA A 78 -12.00 -17.05 -5.13
N ALA A 79 -13.16 -17.45 -4.62
CA ALA A 79 -14.05 -18.37 -5.34
C ALA A 79 -14.44 -17.81 -6.71
N LEU A 80 -14.83 -16.54 -6.80
CA LEU A 80 -15.14 -15.88 -8.07
C LEU A 80 -13.92 -15.85 -9.02
N ALA A 81 -12.72 -15.56 -8.51
CA ALA A 81 -11.50 -15.53 -9.33
C ALA A 81 -11.19 -16.91 -9.93
N ILE A 82 -11.40 -17.99 -9.16
CA ILE A 82 -11.20 -19.37 -9.60
C ILE A 82 -12.28 -19.77 -10.62
N GLU A 83 -13.54 -19.46 -10.36
CA GLU A 83 -14.66 -19.73 -11.25
C GLU A 83 -14.49 -19.06 -12.61
N GLN A 84 -14.18 -17.76 -12.63
CA GLN A 84 -14.14 -16.98 -13.86
C GLN A 84 -12.83 -17.14 -14.65
N PHE A 85 -11.72 -17.42 -13.96
CA PHE A 85 -10.39 -17.36 -14.56
C PHE A 85 -9.48 -18.56 -14.28
N GLY A 86 -9.94 -19.51 -13.45
CA GLY A 86 -9.24 -20.76 -13.15
C GLY A 86 -8.14 -20.64 -12.09
N GLY A 87 -7.98 -19.50 -11.43
CA GLY A 87 -6.97 -19.34 -10.37
C GLY A 87 -6.62 -17.88 -10.06
N ILE A 88 -5.60 -17.68 -9.22
CA ILE A 88 -5.12 -16.39 -8.79
C ILE A 88 -3.60 -16.36 -8.91
N ASP A 89 -3.04 -15.35 -9.58
CA ASP A 89 -1.60 -15.13 -9.70
C ASP A 89 -1.10 -13.99 -8.80
N THR A 90 -1.94 -12.97 -8.60
CA THR A 90 -1.63 -11.84 -7.73
C THR A 90 -2.84 -11.48 -6.88
N TRP A 91 -2.61 -11.28 -5.59
CA TRP A 91 -3.60 -10.75 -4.64
C TRP A 91 -3.12 -9.43 -4.06
N VAL A 92 -3.96 -8.39 -4.17
CA VAL A 92 -3.65 -7.04 -3.65
C VAL A 92 -4.63 -6.69 -2.53
N ASN A 93 -4.14 -6.68 -1.30
CA ASN A 93 -4.84 -6.14 -0.14
C ASN A 93 -4.68 -4.62 -0.14
N ASN A 94 -5.62 -3.91 -0.79
CA ASN A 94 -5.59 -2.46 -0.92
C ASN A 94 -6.76 -1.78 -0.19
N ALA A 95 -7.84 -2.47 0.11
CA ALA A 95 -8.95 -1.91 0.88
C ALA A 95 -8.45 -1.28 2.19
N GLY A 96 -8.98 -0.11 2.52
CA GLY A 96 -8.64 0.61 3.73
C GLY A 96 -9.44 1.89 3.86
N VAL A 97 -9.56 2.38 5.08
CA VAL A 97 -10.27 3.59 5.45
C VAL A 97 -9.39 4.48 6.32
N GLY A 98 -9.67 5.78 6.33
CA GLY A 98 -8.98 6.74 7.19
C GLY A 98 -9.81 7.12 8.41
N MET A 99 -9.11 7.60 9.45
CA MET A 99 -9.76 8.26 10.58
C MET A 99 -8.87 9.39 11.07
N TYR A 100 -9.45 10.59 11.13
CA TYR A 100 -8.80 11.78 11.64
C TYR A 100 -9.38 12.16 13.01
N GLY A 101 -8.51 12.49 13.94
CA GLY A 101 -8.88 12.93 15.29
C GLY A 101 -7.81 12.60 16.31
N LYS A 102 -7.92 13.22 17.49
CA LYS A 102 -7.02 12.92 18.60
C LYS A 102 -7.32 11.54 19.18
N LEU A 103 -6.29 10.78 19.52
CA LEU A 103 -6.43 9.41 20.03
C LEU A 103 -7.30 9.30 21.28
N THR A 104 -7.30 10.33 22.13
CA THR A 104 -8.07 10.35 23.38
C THR A 104 -9.53 10.74 23.18
N GLU A 105 -9.88 11.37 22.05
CA GLU A 105 -11.20 11.93 21.79
C GLU A 105 -12.04 11.09 20.82
N THR A 106 -11.41 10.28 19.97
CA THR A 106 -12.11 9.43 18.99
C THR A 106 -12.80 8.24 19.68
N PRO A 107 -14.04 7.86 19.28
CA PRO A 107 -14.79 6.74 19.86
C PRO A 107 -14.07 5.39 19.69
N LEU A 108 -14.20 4.53 20.69
CA LEU A 108 -13.56 3.20 20.67
C LEU A 108 -14.17 2.29 19.60
N ALA A 109 -15.47 2.41 19.34
CA ALA A 109 -16.16 1.65 18.30
C ALA A 109 -15.58 1.94 16.90
N ASP A 110 -15.36 3.21 16.58
CA ASP A 110 -14.78 3.62 15.30
C ASP A 110 -13.33 3.12 15.13
N LYS A 111 -12.55 3.16 16.22
CA LYS A 111 -11.19 2.60 16.23
C LYS A 111 -11.18 1.11 15.94
N ARG A 112 -12.11 0.36 16.54
CA ARG A 112 -12.25 -1.09 16.27
C ARG A 112 -12.64 -1.33 14.83
N ARG A 113 -13.65 -0.60 14.32
CA ARG A 113 -14.08 -0.73 12.93
C ARG A 113 -12.95 -0.43 11.93
N LEU A 114 -12.13 0.59 12.19
CA LEU A 114 -10.95 0.86 11.36
C LEU A 114 -9.97 -0.32 11.38
N PHE A 115 -9.71 -0.91 12.54
CA PHE A 115 -8.83 -2.08 12.64
C PHE A 115 -9.41 -3.31 11.92
N ASP A 116 -10.73 -3.51 11.98
CA ASP A 116 -11.40 -4.60 11.27
C ASP A 116 -11.18 -4.51 9.76
N VAL A 117 -11.22 -3.29 9.21
CA VAL A 117 -10.97 -3.07 7.78
C VAL A 117 -9.47 -3.08 7.44
N ASP A 118 -8.67 -2.23 8.12
CA ASP A 118 -7.31 -1.89 7.71
C ASP A 118 -6.27 -2.95 8.12
N PHE A 119 -6.55 -3.71 9.18
CA PHE A 119 -5.66 -4.78 9.65
C PHE A 119 -6.27 -6.16 9.45
N TRP A 120 -7.44 -6.46 10.03
CA TRP A 120 -8.05 -7.79 9.89
C TRP A 120 -8.43 -8.10 8.45
N GLY A 121 -8.88 -7.11 7.68
CA GLY A 121 -9.10 -7.28 6.23
C GLY A 121 -7.84 -7.72 5.47
N VAL A 122 -6.67 -7.20 5.83
CA VAL A 122 -5.39 -7.67 5.27
C VAL A 122 -5.07 -9.10 5.73
N VAL A 123 -5.32 -9.44 7.00
CA VAL A 123 -5.12 -10.80 7.53
C VAL A 123 -6.01 -11.80 6.79
N HIS A 124 -7.30 -11.49 6.60
CA HIS A 124 -8.24 -12.33 5.86
C HIS A 124 -7.78 -12.54 4.41
N GLY A 125 -7.43 -11.45 3.72
CA GLY A 125 -6.92 -11.53 2.35
C GLY A 125 -5.62 -12.33 2.22
N CYS A 126 -4.68 -12.18 3.16
CA CYS A 126 -3.46 -12.98 3.19
C CYS A 126 -3.73 -14.48 3.38
N ARG A 127 -4.62 -14.84 4.34
CA ARG A 127 -5.00 -16.24 4.57
C ARG A 127 -5.62 -16.86 3.31
N THR A 128 -6.56 -16.17 2.70
CA THR A 128 -7.24 -16.62 1.49
C THR A 128 -6.27 -16.73 0.31
N ALA A 129 -5.42 -15.71 0.09
CA ALA A 129 -4.41 -15.73 -0.96
C ALA A 129 -3.43 -16.90 -0.80
N VAL A 130 -2.87 -17.13 0.38
CA VAL A 130 -1.93 -18.23 0.64
C VAL A 130 -2.59 -19.60 0.39
N ARG A 131 -3.87 -19.75 0.76
CA ARG A 131 -4.62 -21.01 0.53
C ARG A 131 -4.72 -21.34 -0.96
N HIS A 132 -4.98 -20.34 -1.81
CA HIS A 132 -5.26 -20.53 -3.23
C HIS A 132 -4.05 -20.32 -4.16
N MET A 133 -2.93 -19.78 -3.65
CA MET A 133 -1.73 -19.46 -4.43
C MET A 133 -0.52 -20.33 -4.07
N ARG A 134 -0.73 -21.51 -3.46
CA ARG A 134 0.39 -22.40 -3.03
C ARG A 134 1.36 -22.78 -4.14
N GLY A 135 0.94 -22.76 -5.40
CA GLY A 135 1.79 -22.95 -6.57
C GLY A 135 2.67 -21.76 -6.94
N GLY A 136 2.55 -20.66 -6.23
CA GLY A 136 3.32 -19.42 -6.42
C GLY A 136 2.48 -18.24 -6.88
N GLY A 137 3.03 -17.04 -6.70
CA GLY A 137 2.37 -15.79 -7.07
C GLY A 137 2.88 -14.59 -6.30
N ALA A 138 2.18 -13.46 -6.42
CA ALA A 138 2.49 -12.23 -5.70
C ALA A 138 1.36 -11.86 -4.72
N LEU A 139 1.71 -11.68 -3.45
CA LEU A 139 0.83 -11.15 -2.41
C LEU A 139 1.31 -9.74 -2.05
N ILE A 140 0.47 -8.74 -2.28
CA ILE A 140 0.81 -7.33 -2.13
C ILE A 140 -0.08 -6.70 -1.07
N ASN A 141 0.52 -6.29 0.03
CA ASN A 141 -0.16 -5.55 1.09
C ASN A 141 0.10 -4.05 0.93
N VAL A 142 -0.97 -3.26 0.93
CA VAL A 142 -0.86 -1.80 0.88
C VAL A 142 -0.83 -1.26 2.31
N GLY A 143 0.37 -0.91 2.73
CA GLY A 143 0.63 -0.15 3.93
C GLY A 143 0.49 1.36 3.69
N SER A 144 1.36 2.11 4.33
CA SER A 144 1.47 3.58 4.20
C SER A 144 2.87 3.99 4.68
N VAL A 145 3.29 5.20 4.40
CA VAL A 145 4.38 5.83 5.17
C VAL A 145 4.07 5.81 6.68
N ALA A 146 2.78 5.84 7.04
CA ALA A 146 2.29 5.67 8.40
C ALA A 146 2.57 4.27 9.00
N SER A 147 3.04 3.30 8.23
CA SER A 147 3.58 2.01 8.73
C SER A 147 4.98 2.11 9.34
N ASP A 148 5.70 3.18 9.03
CA ASP A 148 7.06 3.43 9.53
C ASP A 148 7.13 4.66 10.44
N ARG A 149 6.22 5.63 10.25
CA ARG A 149 6.17 6.88 11.02
C ARG A 149 4.73 7.30 11.25
N ALA A 150 4.30 7.32 12.51
CA ALA A 150 2.98 7.79 12.90
C ALA A 150 2.85 9.32 12.67
N ALA A 151 1.62 9.75 12.31
CA ALA A 151 1.28 11.15 12.22
C ALA A 151 0.23 11.52 13.29
N PRO A 152 0.34 12.71 13.94
CA PRO A 152 -0.72 13.25 14.77
C PRO A 152 -2.04 13.29 13.99
N LEU A 153 -3.17 13.20 14.67
CA LEU A 153 -4.53 13.14 14.12
C LEU A 153 -4.84 11.87 13.28
N LEU A 154 -3.83 11.15 12.79
CA LEU A 154 -3.95 9.86 12.10
C LEU A 154 -3.44 8.70 12.98
N GLY A 155 -3.50 8.84 14.30
CA GLY A 155 -2.84 7.91 15.23
C GLY A 155 -3.34 6.48 15.15
N ILE A 156 -4.68 6.27 15.11
CA ILE A 156 -5.24 4.90 15.03
C ILE A 156 -5.01 4.28 13.64
N TYR A 157 -5.10 5.05 12.56
CA TYR A 157 -4.72 4.63 11.22
C TYR A 157 -3.24 4.21 11.16
N SER A 158 -2.36 5.04 11.75
CA SER A 158 -0.93 4.71 11.84
C SER A 158 -0.68 3.40 12.59
N ALA A 159 -1.38 3.18 13.71
CA ALA A 159 -1.28 1.94 14.48
C ALA A 159 -1.69 0.72 13.64
N ALA A 160 -2.82 0.78 12.92
CA ALA A 160 -3.25 -0.29 12.03
C ALA A 160 -2.22 -0.56 10.92
N LYS A 161 -1.64 0.50 10.31
CA LYS A 161 -0.63 0.33 9.25
C LYS A 161 0.72 -0.17 9.78
N HIS A 162 1.10 0.11 11.03
CA HIS A 162 2.22 -0.55 11.70
C HIS A 162 1.94 -2.04 11.93
N ALA A 163 0.71 -2.39 12.37
CA ALA A 163 0.30 -3.79 12.52
C ALA A 163 0.36 -4.56 11.18
N VAL A 164 -0.12 -3.98 10.10
CA VAL A 164 0.02 -4.55 8.73
C VAL A 164 1.48 -4.81 8.38
N LYS A 165 2.38 -3.88 8.71
CA LYS A 165 3.81 -4.08 8.44
C LYS A 165 4.37 -5.25 9.23
N GLY A 166 4.13 -5.30 10.55
CA GLY A 166 4.61 -6.40 11.39
C GLY A 166 4.09 -7.77 10.93
N TYR A 167 2.79 -7.85 10.62
CA TYR A 167 2.17 -9.04 10.07
C TYR A 167 2.78 -9.46 8.72
N THR A 168 2.99 -8.51 7.81
CA THR A 168 3.59 -8.77 6.50
C THR A 168 5.02 -9.30 6.62
N ASP A 169 5.81 -8.73 7.54
CA ASP A 169 7.18 -9.17 7.79
C ASP A 169 7.25 -10.60 8.34
N ALA A 170 6.36 -10.95 9.29
CA ALA A 170 6.26 -12.30 9.85
C ALA A 170 5.80 -13.31 8.79
N LEU A 171 4.70 -13.02 8.09
CA LEU A 171 4.16 -13.90 7.05
C LEU A 171 5.20 -14.24 5.96
N ARG A 172 6.00 -13.27 5.56
CA ARG A 172 7.08 -13.48 4.58
C ARG A 172 8.09 -14.52 5.06
N MET A 173 8.52 -14.43 6.33
CA MET A 173 9.48 -15.38 6.92
C MET A 173 8.88 -16.78 7.06
N GLU A 174 7.61 -16.88 7.44
CA GLU A 174 6.89 -18.15 7.55
C GLU A 174 6.75 -18.84 6.17
N LEU A 175 6.34 -18.10 5.13
CA LEU A 175 6.22 -18.66 3.78
C LEU A 175 7.59 -19.07 3.19
N ASP A 176 8.65 -18.30 3.48
CA ASP A 176 10.02 -18.67 3.08
C ASP A 176 10.47 -19.94 3.82
N HIS A 177 10.17 -20.09 5.12
CA HIS A 177 10.47 -21.29 5.91
C HIS A 177 9.75 -22.52 5.33
N ASP A 178 8.46 -22.38 5.06
CA ASP A 178 7.61 -23.46 4.51
C ASP A 178 7.84 -23.72 3.01
N GLN A 179 8.78 -23.02 2.38
CA GLN A 179 9.10 -23.12 0.95
C GLN A 179 7.88 -22.88 0.03
N ILE A 180 6.94 -22.05 0.46
CA ILE A 180 5.78 -21.64 -0.33
C ILE A 180 6.20 -20.47 -1.26
N PRO A 181 6.13 -20.63 -2.61
CA PRO A 181 6.74 -19.71 -3.56
C PRO A 181 5.90 -18.43 -3.80
N ILE A 182 5.45 -17.77 -2.74
CA ILE A 182 4.70 -16.52 -2.80
C ILE A 182 5.62 -15.34 -2.49
N SER A 183 5.69 -14.39 -3.42
CA SER A 183 6.38 -13.12 -3.18
C SER A 183 5.51 -12.18 -2.36
N VAL A 184 5.84 -11.95 -1.10
CA VAL A 184 5.09 -11.03 -0.22
C VAL A 184 5.73 -9.65 -0.24
N SER A 185 4.98 -8.65 -0.74
CA SER A 185 5.41 -7.26 -0.86
C SER A 185 4.61 -6.33 0.04
N LEU A 186 5.29 -5.34 0.64
CA LEU A 186 4.65 -4.22 1.34
C LEU A 186 4.86 -2.93 0.55
N VAL A 187 3.78 -2.36 0.01
CA VAL A 187 3.82 -1.06 -0.68
C VAL A 187 3.40 0.02 0.31
N LYS A 188 4.25 1.03 0.51
CA LYS A 188 4.08 2.11 1.49
C LYS A 188 3.98 3.48 0.80
N PRO A 189 2.78 3.91 0.40
CA PRO A 189 2.58 5.22 -0.19
C PRO A 189 2.76 6.37 0.81
N ALA A 190 3.27 7.52 0.34
CA ALA A 190 3.07 8.83 0.96
C ALA A 190 1.63 9.31 0.70
N SER A 191 1.36 10.61 0.81
CA SER A 191 0.06 11.19 0.44
C SER A 191 -0.21 11.00 -1.04
N ILE A 192 -1.31 10.31 -1.35
CA ILE A 192 -1.75 10.04 -2.73
C ILE A 192 -3.09 10.72 -2.96
N ASN A 193 -3.20 11.50 -4.02
CA ASN A 193 -4.44 12.17 -4.42
C ASN A 193 -5.50 11.15 -4.85
N THR A 194 -6.33 10.76 -3.89
CA THR A 194 -7.45 9.81 -4.03
C THR A 194 -8.62 10.29 -3.20
N PRO A 195 -9.81 9.70 -3.33
CA PRO A 195 -10.95 9.96 -2.43
C PRO A 195 -10.75 9.52 -0.97
N PHE A 196 -9.53 9.15 -0.56
CA PHE A 196 -9.22 8.67 0.80
C PHE A 196 -9.69 9.64 1.89
N ILE A 197 -9.53 10.95 1.67
CA ILE A 197 -9.96 11.98 2.64
C ILE A 197 -11.49 12.00 2.76
N GLN A 198 -12.21 11.92 1.63
CA GLN A 198 -13.67 11.91 1.61
C GLN A 198 -14.26 10.64 2.25
N HIS A 199 -13.51 9.54 2.18
CA HIS A 199 -13.88 8.27 2.81
C HIS A 199 -13.51 8.22 4.29
N ALA A 200 -12.59 9.07 4.74
CA ALA A 200 -12.10 9.05 6.11
C ALA A 200 -13.15 9.62 7.09
N ARG A 201 -13.37 8.91 8.21
CA ARG A 201 -14.12 9.49 9.33
C ARG A 201 -13.28 10.57 9.99
N SER A 202 -13.86 11.74 10.20
CA SER A 202 -13.17 12.85 10.85
C SER A 202 -13.89 13.30 12.11
N HIS A 203 -13.15 13.31 13.21
CA HIS A 203 -13.54 13.88 14.50
C HIS A 203 -12.87 15.24 14.72
N MET A 204 -12.40 15.88 13.63
CA MET A 204 -11.87 17.23 13.67
C MET A 204 -12.99 18.26 13.41
N ASP A 205 -12.76 19.47 13.85
CA ASP A 205 -13.58 20.65 13.57
C ASP A 205 -13.44 21.18 12.12
N SER A 206 -12.46 20.67 11.38
CA SER A 206 -12.14 21.05 10.01
C SER A 206 -12.05 19.84 9.12
N GLU A 207 -12.46 19.99 7.85
CA GLU A 207 -12.21 18.96 6.83
C GLU A 207 -10.73 18.52 6.83
N PRO A 208 -10.49 17.20 6.71
CA PRO A 208 -9.13 16.69 6.55
C PRO A 208 -8.46 17.17 5.25
N GLU A 209 -7.13 17.25 5.26
CA GLU A 209 -6.34 17.52 4.07
C GLU A 209 -5.06 16.67 4.07
N PHE A 210 -4.49 16.43 2.90
CA PHE A 210 -3.24 15.68 2.76
C PHE A 210 -2.02 16.46 3.28
N ILE A 211 -1.15 15.77 3.99
CA ILE A 211 0.20 16.30 4.28
C ILE A 211 1.00 16.31 2.97
N PRO A 212 1.52 17.47 2.52
CA PRO A 212 2.29 17.55 1.28
C PRO A 212 3.69 16.90 1.42
N PRO A 213 4.30 16.50 0.31
CA PRO A 213 3.83 16.54 -1.08
C PRO A 213 2.85 15.43 -1.43
N VAL A 214 1.89 15.73 -2.32
CA VAL A 214 0.86 14.79 -2.78
C VAL A 214 1.25 14.20 -4.14
N TYR A 215 1.09 12.89 -4.31
CA TYR A 215 1.44 12.17 -5.53
C TYR A 215 0.18 11.62 -6.24
N PRO A 216 0.23 11.36 -7.55
CA PRO A 216 -0.88 10.79 -8.27
C PRO A 216 -1.02 9.27 -7.99
N PRO A 217 -2.25 8.71 -8.05
CA PRO A 217 -2.50 7.29 -7.76
C PRO A 217 -1.77 6.34 -8.71
N GLU A 218 -1.42 6.79 -9.92
CA GLU A 218 -0.67 6.02 -10.90
C GLU A 218 0.74 5.62 -10.40
N GLU A 219 1.33 6.37 -9.49
CA GLU A 219 2.65 6.01 -8.92
C GLU A 219 2.54 4.81 -7.95
N ALA A 220 1.47 4.76 -7.13
CA ALA A 220 1.21 3.61 -6.27
C ALA A 220 0.78 2.37 -7.09
N ALA A 221 -0.10 2.55 -8.07
CA ALA A 221 -0.52 1.49 -8.98
C ALA A 221 0.66 0.87 -9.73
N ARG A 222 1.58 1.70 -10.25
CA ARG A 222 2.81 1.23 -10.89
C ARG A 222 3.68 0.42 -9.96
N ALA A 223 3.82 0.84 -8.70
CA ALA A 223 4.58 0.11 -7.69
C ALA A 223 3.99 -1.28 -7.43
N MET A 224 2.68 -1.38 -7.29
CA MET A 224 1.99 -2.66 -7.10
C MET A 224 2.14 -3.58 -8.31
N LEU A 225 1.97 -3.05 -9.54
CA LEU A 225 2.13 -3.85 -10.76
C LEU A 225 3.58 -4.31 -10.98
N GLU A 226 4.57 -3.53 -10.54
CA GLU A 226 5.97 -3.99 -10.54
C GLU A 226 6.18 -5.13 -9.53
N CYS A 227 5.58 -5.07 -8.32
CA CYS A 227 5.60 -6.15 -7.34
C CYS A 227 4.89 -7.42 -7.87
N ALA A 228 3.88 -7.27 -8.71
CA ALA A 228 3.17 -8.38 -9.34
C ALA A 228 4.01 -9.16 -10.36
N VAL A 229 5.04 -8.55 -10.94
CA VAL A 229 5.91 -9.20 -11.95
C VAL A 229 7.34 -9.46 -11.46
N ARG A 230 7.71 -8.91 -10.31
CA ARG A 230 9.05 -9.06 -9.73
C ARG A 230 9.00 -9.15 -8.22
N PRO A 231 9.61 -10.18 -7.63
CA PRO A 231 9.72 -10.30 -6.19
C PRO A 231 10.38 -9.04 -5.60
N THR A 232 9.66 -8.37 -4.72
CA THR A 232 10.10 -7.13 -4.08
C THR A 232 9.62 -7.12 -2.63
N ARG A 233 10.51 -6.84 -1.68
CA ARG A 233 10.16 -6.85 -0.26
C ARG A 233 9.30 -5.64 0.12
N ASP A 234 9.85 -4.44 -0.02
CA ASP A 234 9.24 -3.18 0.39
C ASP A 234 9.40 -2.11 -0.70
N VAL A 235 8.33 -1.37 -0.96
CA VAL A 235 8.35 -0.24 -1.88
C VAL A 235 7.78 1.00 -1.21
N LEU A 236 8.61 2.03 -1.07
CA LEU A 236 8.17 3.37 -0.67
C LEU A 236 7.75 4.14 -1.91
N VAL A 237 6.51 4.64 -1.92
CA VAL A 237 5.98 5.44 -3.03
C VAL A 237 5.99 6.91 -2.66
N GLY A 238 6.78 7.69 -3.38
CA GLY A 238 7.02 9.11 -3.11
C GLY A 238 8.32 9.36 -2.34
N GLY A 239 9.05 10.41 -2.71
CA GLY A 239 10.27 10.80 -2.01
C GLY A 239 10.04 11.17 -0.54
N ALA A 240 8.87 11.74 -0.23
CA ALA A 240 8.46 12.05 1.14
C ALA A 240 8.37 10.77 2.00
N ALA A 241 7.84 9.65 1.46
CA ALA A 241 7.80 8.39 2.19
C ALA A 241 9.21 7.92 2.57
N LYS A 242 10.17 8.05 1.64
CA LYS A 242 11.58 7.69 1.91
C LYS A 242 12.21 8.58 2.99
N PHE A 243 11.96 9.88 2.90
CA PHE A 243 12.49 10.86 3.88
C PHE A 243 11.92 10.59 5.27
N LEU A 244 10.59 10.53 5.41
CA LEU A 244 9.93 10.35 6.71
C LEU A 244 10.28 9.01 7.36
N SER A 245 10.31 7.91 6.58
CA SER A 245 10.71 6.59 7.10
C SER A 245 12.18 6.58 7.55
N GLY A 246 13.07 7.22 6.80
CA GLY A 246 14.50 7.29 7.13
C GLY A 246 14.78 8.18 8.32
N ALA A 247 14.33 9.43 8.27
CA ALA A 247 14.54 10.44 9.33
C ALA A 247 13.88 10.00 10.65
N GLY A 248 12.69 9.40 10.60
CA GLY A 248 12.01 8.90 11.79
C GLY A 248 12.76 7.77 12.51
N ARG A 249 13.60 7.00 11.80
CA ARG A 249 14.48 5.98 12.41
C ARG A 249 15.77 6.55 12.97
N MET A 250 16.36 7.54 12.27
CA MET A 250 17.67 8.11 12.63
C MET A 250 17.57 9.14 13.74
N ALA A 251 16.51 9.95 13.76
CA ALA A 251 16.31 11.03 14.70
C ALA A 251 14.83 11.13 15.14
N PRO A 252 14.31 10.15 15.91
CA PRO A 252 12.89 10.06 16.25
C PRO A 252 12.37 11.30 16.99
N GLY A 253 13.09 11.80 17.99
CA GLY A 253 12.67 12.98 18.74
C GLY A 253 12.62 14.27 17.91
N ALA A 254 13.59 14.49 17.00
CA ALA A 254 13.55 15.62 16.09
C ALA A 254 12.38 15.53 15.11
N MET A 255 12.04 14.30 14.67
CA MET A 255 10.89 14.08 13.82
C MET A 255 9.57 14.24 14.58
N ASP A 256 9.51 13.88 15.87
CA ASP A 256 8.34 14.15 16.72
C ASP A 256 8.08 15.66 16.80
N ALA A 257 9.09 16.45 17.12
CA ALA A 257 8.99 17.91 17.18
C ALA A 257 8.57 18.53 15.83
N TYR A 258 9.12 18.03 14.72
CA TYR A 258 8.72 18.45 13.37
C TYR A 258 7.25 18.16 13.09
N MET A 259 6.80 16.94 13.38
CA MET A 259 5.40 16.52 13.15
C MET A 259 4.43 17.28 14.07
N GLU A 260 4.80 17.52 15.32
CA GLU A 260 4.02 18.32 16.25
C GLU A 260 3.86 19.77 15.72
N ALA A 261 4.93 20.39 15.28
CA ALA A 261 4.89 21.77 14.78
C ALA A 261 4.12 21.93 13.46
N THR A 262 4.02 20.88 12.62
CA THR A 262 3.53 21.04 11.24
C THR A 262 2.25 20.24 10.94
N ALA A 263 2.12 19.01 11.46
CA ALA A 263 1.09 18.10 11.00
C ALA A 263 -0.33 18.51 11.41
N PHE A 264 -0.51 19.14 12.58
CA PHE A 264 -1.82 19.61 13.04
C PHE A 264 -2.44 20.66 12.12
N THR A 265 -1.63 21.56 11.57
CA THR A 265 -2.10 22.58 10.63
C THR A 265 -2.18 22.09 9.20
N GLN A 266 -1.23 21.26 8.78
CA GLN A 266 -1.20 20.74 7.41
C GLN A 266 -2.37 19.80 7.10
N GLN A 267 -2.92 19.12 8.09
CA GLN A 267 -4.05 18.20 7.95
C GLN A 267 -5.43 18.87 8.06
N LYS A 268 -5.49 20.18 8.14
CA LYS A 268 -6.75 20.94 8.19
C LYS A 268 -6.93 21.75 6.90
N ARG A 269 -8.14 21.66 6.32
CA ARG A 269 -8.50 22.40 5.11
C ARG A 269 -8.99 23.83 5.40
N GLY A 270 -9.37 24.10 6.64
CA GLY A 270 -9.92 25.39 7.08
C GLY A 270 -11.40 25.58 6.78
N GLN A 271 -12.09 24.52 6.33
CA GLN A 271 -13.55 24.49 6.15
C GLN A 271 -14.17 23.57 7.22
N PRO A 272 -15.42 23.79 7.62
CA PRO A 272 -16.14 22.89 8.52
C PRO A 272 -16.16 21.47 7.99
N ASN A 273 -16.11 20.49 8.89
CA ASN A 273 -16.22 19.09 8.53
C ASN A 273 -17.69 18.68 8.47
N ASP A 274 -18.25 18.60 7.26
CA ASP A 274 -19.66 18.29 7.00
C ASP A 274 -19.87 17.11 6.04
N HIS A 275 -18.79 16.43 5.64
CA HIS A 275 -18.89 15.32 4.68
C HIS A 275 -19.27 13.99 5.35
N MET A 276 -19.98 13.15 4.59
CA MET A 276 -20.24 11.75 4.97
C MET A 276 -19.01 10.90 4.70
N ASP A 277 -18.66 10.03 5.66
CA ASP A 277 -17.52 9.11 5.56
C ASP A 277 -17.91 7.70 5.09
N ALA A 278 -16.92 6.87 4.82
CA ALA A 278 -17.09 5.50 4.35
C ALA A 278 -16.68 4.45 5.40
N LEU A 279 -16.62 4.78 6.70
CA LEU A 279 -16.18 3.83 7.73
C LEU A 279 -17.18 2.67 7.86
N ASP A 280 -18.45 2.96 8.05
CA ASP A 280 -19.50 1.96 8.25
C ASP A 280 -20.23 1.61 6.95
N ALA A 281 -20.57 2.60 6.13
CA ALA A 281 -21.28 2.43 4.88
C ALA A 281 -20.47 2.94 3.68
N PRO A 282 -20.56 2.27 2.51
CA PRO A 282 -19.83 2.72 1.33
C PRO A 282 -20.34 4.07 0.83
N GLN A 283 -19.44 4.93 0.40
CA GLN A 283 -19.74 6.16 -0.31
C GLN A 283 -19.54 5.97 -1.81
N ARG A 284 -20.38 6.63 -2.62
CA ARG A 284 -20.29 6.58 -4.08
C ARG A 284 -19.43 7.71 -4.60
N ASP A 285 -18.35 7.39 -5.32
CA ASP A 285 -17.52 8.35 -6.05
C ASP A 285 -16.93 7.82 -7.36
N GLY A 286 -16.58 6.52 -7.43
CA GLY A 286 -16.05 5.86 -8.63
C GLY A 286 -14.83 6.53 -9.27
N GLN A 287 -14.12 7.41 -8.53
CA GLN A 287 -13.07 8.27 -9.05
C GLN A 287 -11.69 7.78 -8.65
N ARG A 288 -10.72 8.03 -9.53
CA ARG A 288 -9.30 7.75 -9.20
C ARG A 288 -8.68 8.80 -8.31
N ARG A 289 -9.13 10.06 -8.44
CA ARG A 289 -8.63 11.23 -7.66
C ARG A 289 -9.75 11.87 -6.89
N GLY A 290 -9.42 12.32 -5.68
CA GLY A 290 -10.31 13.12 -4.86
C GLY A 290 -10.04 14.62 -5.00
N PRO A 291 -10.96 15.47 -4.49
CA PRO A 291 -10.71 16.89 -4.36
C PRO A 291 -9.64 17.12 -3.30
N THR A 292 -8.62 17.89 -3.63
CA THR A 292 -7.59 18.38 -2.72
C THR A 292 -7.22 19.80 -3.08
N THR A 293 -6.93 20.63 -2.08
CA THR A 293 -6.39 21.98 -2.29
C THR A 293 -4.88 21.93 -2.53
N ARG A 294 -4.24 20.78 -2.31
CA ARG A 294 -2.79 20.62 -2.44
C ARG A 294 -2.39 20.37 -3.88
N TYR A 295 -1.27 20.96 -4.27
CA TYR A 295 -0.68 20.66 -5.57
C TYR A 295 -0.28 19.18 -5.65
N THR A 296 -0.82 18.49 -6.64
CA THR A 296 -0.47 17.08 -6.92
C THR A 296 0.68 17.04 -7.91
N LEU A 297 1.79 16.43 -7.50
CA LEU A 297 2.94 16.21 -8.37
C LEU A 297 2.55 15.32 -9.56
N LYS A 298 3.11 15.61 -10.74
CA LYS A 298 2.83 14.80 -11.94
C LYS A 298 3.42 13.39 -11.85
N ARG A 299 4.53 13.22 -11.12
CA ARG A 299 5.25 11.94 -10.96
C ARG A 299 6.23 12.01 -9.78
N SER A 300 6.67 10.84 -9.31
CA SER A 300 7.74 10.70 -8.32
C SER A 300 9.02 10.20 -8.99
N ALA A 301 10.03 11.05 -9.08
CA ALA A 301 11.35 10.65 -9.59
C ALA A 301 11.97 9.55 -8.72
N TYR A 302 11.84 9.66 -7.37
CA TYR A 302 12.32 8.64 -6.44
C TYR A 302 11.68 7.27 -6.71
N THR A 303 10.33 7.19 -6.80
CA THR A 303 9.63 5.91 -7.03
C THR A 303 10.10 5.26 -8.33
N ARG A 304 10.20 6.04 -9.41
CA ARG A 304 10.62 5.52 -10.72
C ARG A 304 12.08 5.04 -10.71
N MET A 305 12.95 5.79 -10.05
CA MET A 305 14.36 5.42 -9.92
C MET A 305 14.51 4.16 -9.07
N SER A 306 13.89 4.09 -7.89
CA SER A 306 14.01 2.94 -6.98
C SER A 306 13.48 1.64 -7.59
N MET A 307 12.50 1.72 -8.49
CA MET A 307 11.94 0.57 -9.23
C MET A 307 12.72 0.24 -10.50
N SER A 308 13.62 1.10 -10.97
CA SER A 308 14.47 0.83 -12.13
C SER A 308 15.52 -0.25 -11.83
N ARG A 309 16.07 -0.88 -12.87
CA ARG A 309 17.18 -1.86 -12.70
C ARG A 309 18.39 -1.23 -11.99
N ALA A 310 18.77 -0.01 -12.40
CA ALA A 310 19.88 0.72 -11.80
C ALA A 310 19.61 1.11 -10.33
N GLY A 311 18.43 1.64 -10.02
CA GLY A 311 18.08 2.03 -8.65
C GLY A 311 18.05 0.87 -7.66
N ARG A 312 17.66 -0.33 -8.13
CA ARG A 312 17.69 -1.55 -7.30
C ARG A 312 19.10 -2.10 -7.09
N ALA A 313 20.03 -1.90 -8.03
CA ALA A 313 21.42 -2.30 -7.88
C ALA A 313 22.18 -1.38 -6.90
N LEU A 314 21.75 -0.14 -6.75
CA LEU A 314 22.45 0.89 -5.96
C LEU A 314 22.79 0.47 -4.51
N PRO A 315 21.87 -0.13 -3.72
CA PRO A 315 22.20 -0.60 -2.37
C PRO A 315 23.29 -1.67 -2.35
N TYR A 316 23.28 -2.58 -3.31
CA TYR A 316 24.28 -3.65 -3.41
C TYR A 316 25.65 -3.08 -3.82
N VAL A 317 25.68 -2.13 -4.74
CA VAL A 317 26.89 -1.42 -5.14
C VAL A 317 27.45 -0.64 -3.96
N ALA A 318 26.60 0.09 -3.21
CA ALA A 318 27.02 0.82 -2.01
C ALA A 318 27.57 -0.14 -0.94
N ALA A 319 26.93 -1.27 -0.69
CA ALA A 319 27.41 -2.28 0.25
C ALA A 319 28.74 -2.88 -0.19
N ALA A 320 28.92 -3.19 -1.47
CA ALA A 320 30.18 -3.71 -2.01
C ALA A 320 31.33 -2.70 -1.90
N VAL A 321 31.05 -1.40 -2.15
CA VAL A 321 32.03 -0.32 -1.98
C VAL A 321 32.39 -0.17 -0.50
N ALA A 322 31.42 -0.17 0.41
CA ALA A 322 31.68 -0.10 1.85
C ALA A 322 32.51 -1.28 2.36
N ALA A 323 32.18 -2.50 1.91
CA ALA A 323 32.95 -3.68 2.24
C ALA A 323 34.39 -3.59 1.71
N GLY A 324 34.58 -3.15 0.46
CA GLY A 324 35.90 -2.93 -0.12
C GLY A 324 36.75 -1.87 0.64
N LEU A 325 36.11 -0.81 1.11
CA LEU A 325 36.77 0.21 1.95
C LEU A 325 37.15 -0.36 3.33
N MET A 326 36.29 -1.19 3.95
CA MET A 326 36.60 -1.85 5.22
C MET A 326 37.75 -2.85 5.07
N PHE A 327 37.81 -3.61 3.98
CA PHE A 327 38.93 -4.53 3.70
C PHE A 327 40.24 -3.76 3.52
N ARG A 328 40.27 -2.67 2.74
CA ARG A 328 41.47 -1.82 2.58
C ARG A 328 41.90 -1.17 3.90
N TYR A 329 40.96 -0.73 4.73
CA TYR A 329 41.28 -0.19 6.04
C TYR A 329 41.94 -1.22 6.95
N ARG A 330 41.45 -2.46 6.95
CA ARG A 330 42.02 -3.58 7.72
C ARG A 330 43.42 -3.93 7.26
N ASP A 331 43.65 -4.02 5.96
CA ASP A 331 44.99 -4.36 5.42
C ASP A 331 46.03 -3.31 5.75
N ASN A 332 45.68 -2.03 5.69
CA ASN A 332 46.59 -0.95 6.12
C ASN A 332 46.93 -0.97 7.62
N TYR A 333 46.02 -1.49 8.48
CA TYR A 333 46.28 -1.63 9.92
C TYR A 333 47.16 -2.86 10.24
N THR A 334 47.07 -3.92 9.47
CA THR A 334 47.91 -5.11 9.66
C THR A 334 49.35 -4.91 9.16
N GLU A 335 49.57 -4.07 8.15
CA GLU A 335 50.91 -3.69 7.69
C GLU A 335 51.62 -2.67 8.62
N ALA A 336 50.89 -1.82 9.31
CA ALA A 336 51.44 -0.81 10.22
C ALA A 336 51.80 -1.38 11.61
N GLY A 337 51.48 -2.65 11.93
CA GLY A 337 51.62 -3.26 13.24
C GLY A 337 52.70 -4.33 13.36
N SER A 338 53.63 -4.49 12.40
CA SER A 338 54.81 -5.36 12.54
C SER A 338 56.02 -4.54 13.03
N PRO A 339 56.37 -4.62 14.31
CA PRO A 339 57.63 -4.04 14.77
C PRO A 339 58.80 -4.89 14.24
N THR A 340 59.74 -4.21 13.57
CA THR A 340 61.08 -4.74 13.24
C THR A 340 61.88 -4.92 14.50
#